data_0281d43b1e22e47abda80329daa58824
#
_entry.id   0281d43b1e22e47abda80329daa58824
#
_cell.length_a   1.000
_cell.length_b   1.000
_cell.length_c   1.000
_cell.angle_alpha   90.00
_cell.angle_beta   90.00
_cell.angle_gamma   90.00
#
_symmetry.space_group_name_H-M   'P 1'
#
loop_
_entity.id
_entity.type
_entity.pdbx_description
1 polymer ?
#
loop_
_entity_poly.entity_id
_entity_poly.type
_entity_poly.pdbx_seq_one_letter_code
_entity_poly.pdbx_strand_id
1 'polypeptide(L)'
;MFRPLRESVESALRSALEARGLPTDDLGIEEPPEDIDAVFASSIPFRLAGELEAPPPQVAGELAAELDAADYEYVDRIEAAGPYLNFFPDESYFQGTLEAAQKPSYGTLPARETSVVVEHTSANPTGPVHVGRARNPIIGDAVANLLSYAGYDVDRHYYVNDAGRQMAVFTWAYERFEESDLPEPARDRAEYRMVRYYRKGNDFLENADPDAVEEAEAKIEAIMQGLEAGEEETYERVGEVVDTVLGGMKACLGRLPAEFDEFVKETRFMRDGSTDGIVDRLKAHDNAVYEEDAWQLEFDDIEKNLVFLRADGTSLYTTRDLAHHEWKFDNYDRAVTVLGEDHKLQAEQLRATLELLDNDTDRLDSVIYSYVNLPEGKMSTRRGTGVQLDDLLDEAIDRARKEVETRLDDRLRSDDLDEADVERIARQIGIGAVRYDIVSKQPTKAITFEWDRALDFEAQSAPYVQYVHARCCGIEGEAEGIEPDLDVSALSGDAERELLSTIARFPGVVEAAAGDHEPHRIATYTREIADRFNGFYRECPVVSADDERTRRARLALVVAARHTVANALDILGVEAPRSM
;
A
#
# COMPACT_ATOMS: atom_id res chain seq x y z
N MET A 1 -6.43 18.45 14.45
CA MET A 1 -7.67 19.29 14.50
C MET A 1 -8.79 18.77 13.59
N PHE A 2 -8.49 18.01 12.54
CA PHE A 2 -9.48 17.46 11.61
C PHE A 2 -10.66 16.72 12.30
N ARG A 3 -10.37 15.78 13.20
CA ARG A 3 -11.42 15.03 13.94
C ARG A 3 -12.27 15.92 14.84
N PRO A 4 -11.73 16.79 15.72
CA PRO A 4 -12.53 17.70 16.51
C PRO A 4 -13.48 18.58 15.68
N LEU A 5 -13.00 19.11 14.54
CA LEU A 5 -13.88 19.86 13.63
C LEU A 5 -14.97 18.97 13.03
N ARG A 6 -14.64 17.73 12.62
CA ARG A 6 -15.63 16.78 12.11
C ARG A 6 -16.70 16.45 13.16
N GLU A 7 -16.31 16.22 14.40
CA GLU A 7 -17.23 15.99 15.54
C GLU A 7 -18.17 17.18 15.74
N SER A 8 -17.65 18.41 15.62
CA SER A 8 -18.48 19.63 15.66
C SER A 8 -19.47 19.71 14.50
N VAL A 9 -19.04 19.38 13.27
CA VAL A 9 -19.90 19.32 12.09
C VAL A 9 -20.97 18.23 12.23
N GLU A 10 -20.62 17.05 12.71
CA GLU A 10 -21.56 15.96 12.98
C GLU A 10 -22.58 16.38 14.04
N SER A 11 -22.13 17.02 15.12
CA SER A 11 -23.01 17.53 16.17
C SER A 11 -23.99 18.58 15.64
N ALA A 12 -23.52 19.51 14.79
CA ALA A 12 -24.36 20.50 14.17
C ALA A 12 -25.46 19.87 13.29
N LEU A 13 -25.08 18.96 12.42
CA LEU A 13 -26.01 18.29 11.52
C LEU A 13 -27.02 17.44 12.30
N ARG A 14 -26.58 16.65 13.30
CA ARG A 14 -27.47 15.86 14.16
C ARG A 14 -28.47 16.74 14.88
N SER A 15 -28.02 17.83 15.47
CA SER A 15 -28.89 18.77 16.20
C SER A 15 -29.98 19.34 15.30
N ALA A 16 -29.65 19.77 14.08
CA ALA A 16 -30.61 20.31 13.12
C ALA A 16 -31.62 19.24 12.65
N LEU A 17 -31.16 18.01 12.43
CA LEU A 17 -32.03 16.91 11.98
C LEU A 17 -32.96 16.42 13.09
N GLU A 18 -32.46 16.25 14.31
CA GLU A 18 -33.24 15.84 15.48
C GLU A 18 -34.34 16.87 15.82
N ALA A 19 -34.03 18.16 15.72
CA ALA A 19 -35.02 19.23 15.94
C ALA A 19 -36.21 19.14 14.98
N ARG A 20 -36.00 18.56 13.79
CA ARG A 20 -37.03 18.34 12.75
C ARG A 20 -37.63 16.92 12.77
N GLY A 21 -37.13 16.03 13.63
CA GLY A 21 -37.54 14.62 13.67
C GLY A 21 -37.10 13.81 12.45
N LEU A 22 -35.98 14.19 11.81
CA LEU A 22 -35.41 13.56 10.62
C LEU A 22 -34.34 12.52 10.98
N PRO A 23 -34.07 11.53 10.11
CA PRO A 23 -33.05 10.51 10.32
C PRO A 23 -31.64 11.09 10.43
N THR A 24 -30.81 10.55 11.33
CA THR A 24 -29.43 10.98 11.59
C THR A 24 -28.36 9.92 11.29
N ASP A 25 -28.73 8.82 10.64
CA ASP A 25 -27.86 7.66 10.43
C ASP A 25 -26.72 7.95 9.44
N ASP A 26 -26.98 8.77 8.43
CA ASP A 26 -26.00 9.23 7.47
C ASP A 26 -26.14 10.74 7.27
N LEU A 27 -25.11 11.47 7.61
CA LEU A 27 -25.06 12.93 7.57
C LEU A 27 -24.57 13.49 6.22
N GLY A 28 -24.18 12.62 5.28
CA GLY A 28 -23.68 13.00 3.95
C GLY A 28 -22.46 13.90 4.01
N ILE A 29 -21.57 13.72 5.01
CA ILE A 29 -20.36 14.53 5.16
C ILE A 29 -19.32 14.07 4.13
N GLU A 30 -18.83 15.04 3.35
CA GLU A 30 -17.84 14.82 2.30
C GLU A 30 -16.83 15.98 2.23
N GLU A 31 -15.76 15.81 1.47
CA GLU A 31 -14.82 16.89 1.18
C GLU A 31 -15.44 17.83 0.14
N PRO A 32 -15.41 19.17 0.36
CA PRO A 32 -15.86 20.13 -0.62
C PRO A 32 -14.93 20.16 -1.86
N PRO A 33 -15.40 20.68 -3.02
CA PRO A 33 -14.54 20.97 -4.16
C PRO A 33 -13.36 21.89 -3.79
N GLU A 34 -12.22 21.74 -4.49
CA GLU A 34 -10.95 22.47 -4.21
C GLU A 34 -11.07 24.02 -4.28
N ASP A 35 -12.08 24.54 -4.97
CA ASP A 35 -12.34 25.97 -5.10
C ASP A 35 -13.17 26.56 -3.94
N ILE A 36 -13.50 25.75 -2.94
CA ILE A 36 -14.25 26.15 -1.74
C ILE A 36 -13.35 26.01 -0.52
N ASP A 37 -13.13 27.10 0.21
CA ASP A 37 -12.30 27.14 1.43
C ASP A 37 -12.92 26.45 2.67
N ALA A 38 -14.02 25.71 2.51
CA ALA A 38 -14.60 24.90 3.56
C ALA A 38 -13.75 23.63 3.78
N VAL A 39 -13.77 23.10 4.99
CA VAL A 39 -13.10 21.82 5.32
C VAL A 39 -14.05 20.64 5.15
N PHE A 40 -15.32 20.83 5.44
CA PHE A 40 -16.35 19.84 5.25
C PHE A 40 -17.55 20.41 4.48
N ALA A 41 -18.16 19.56 3.68
CA ALA A 41 -19.47 19.78 3.09
C ALA A 41 -20.43 18.67 3.52
N SER A 42 -21.74 18.92 3.48
CA SER A 42 -22.75 17.89 3.65
C SER A 42 -23.74 17.91 2.49
N SER A 43 -23.93 16.76 1.89
CA SER A 43 -24.92 16.50 0.84
C SER A 43 -26.29 16.07 1.38
N ILE A 44 -26.50 16.10 2.70
CA ILE A 44 -27.77 15.73 3.36
C ILE A 44 -29.00 16.40 2.77
N PRO A 45 -28.97 17.69 2.28
CA PRO A 45 -30.14 18.33 1.67
C PRO A 45 -30.69 17.59 0.44
N PHE A 46 -29.86 16.86 -0.31
CA PHE A 46 -30.36 16.04 -1.43
C PHE A 46 -31.27 14.91 -0.97
N ARG A 47 -30.91 14.24 0.11
CA ARG A 47 -31.67 13.12 0.64
C ARG A 47 -32.98 13.58 1.27
N LEU A 48 -32.93 14.69 1.98
CA LEU A 48 -34.10 15.24 2.67
C LEU A 48 -35.10 15.92 1.73
N ALA A 49 -34.72 16.27 0.51
CA ALA A 49 -35.57 16.96 -0.45
C ALA A 49 -36.88 16.23 -0.73
N GLY A 50 -36.84 14.88 -0.79
CA GLY A 50 -38.03 14.04 -0.98
C GLY A 50 -38.93 13.99 0.25
N GLU A 51 -38.36 13.93 1.45
CA GLU A 51 -39.13 13.88 2.71
C GLU A 51 -39.76 15.24 3.07
N LEU A 52 -39.04 16.32 2.75
CA LEU A 52 -39.49 17.69 3.02
C LEU A 52 -40.31 18.30 1.88
N GLU A 53 -40.50 17.59 0.77
CA GLU A 53 -41.16 18.06 -0.45
C GLU A 53 -40.64 19.43 -0.92
N ALA A 54 -39.33 19.70 -0.73
CA ALA A 54 -38.67 20.97 -1.05
C ALA A 54 -37.40 20.76 -1.91
N PRO A 55 -37.03 21.70 -2.78
CA PRO A 55 -35.80 21.61 -3.56
C PRO A 55 -34.56 21.57 -2.66
N PRO A 56 -33.53 20.74 -2.98
CA PRO A 56 -32.31 20.63 -2.16
C PRO A 56 -31.65 21.97 -1.79
N PRO A 57 -31.52 22.96 -2.66
CA PRO A 57 -30.99 24.29 -2.31
C PRO A 57 -31.82 25.04 -1.26
N GLN A 58 -33.13 24.86 -1.27
CA GLN A 58 -34.01 25.44 -0.26
C GLN A 58 -33.78 24.75 1.10
N VAL A 59 -33.71 23.43 1.10
CA VAL A 59 -33.43 22.65 2.32
C VAL A 59 -32.06 23.03 2.91
N ALA A 60 -31.04 23.19 2.07
CA ALA A 60 -29.73 23.65 2.50
C ALA A 60 -29.78 25.06 3.15
N GLY A 61 -30.48 25.99 2.52
CA GLY A 61 -30.66 27.34 3.05
C GLY A 61 -31.42 27.37 4.39
N GLU A 62 -32.45 26.54 4.54
CA GLU A 62 -33.22 26.43 5.78
C GLU A 62 -32.39 25.83 6.93
N LEU A 63 -31.62 24.75 6.66
CA LEU A 63 -30.73 24.16 7.63
C LEU A 63 -29.59 25.12 8.04
N ALA A 64 -28.98 25.81 7.07
CA ALA A 64 -27.94 26.80 7.37
C ALA A 64 -28.44 27.96 8.25
N ALA A 65 -29.71 28.39 8.06
CA ALA A 65 -30.31 29.47 8.85
C ALA A 65 -30.65 29.06 10.30
N GLU A 66 -30.77 27.77 10.58
CA GLU A 66 -31.04 27.23 11.93
C GLU A 66 -29.78 26.94 12.75
N LEU A 67 -28.64 26.84 12.09
CA LEU A 67 -27.37 26.53 12.71
C LEU A 67 -26.61 27.82 13.04
N ASP A 68 -26.33 28.07 14.30
CA ASP A 68 -25.41 29.14 14.71
C ASP A 68 -24.00 28.58 14.83
N ALA A 69 -23.09 29.02 13.98
CA ALA A 69 -21.69 28.56 14.00
C ALA A 69 -21.01 28.78 15.37
N ALA A 70 -21.44 29.78 16.14
CA ALA A 70 -20.89 30.07 17.48
C ALA A 70 -21.17 28.96 18.52
N ASP A 71 -22.11 28.06 18.25
CA ASP A 71 -22.43 26.91 19.13
C ASP A 71 -21.46 25.72 18.90
N TYR A 72 -20.61 25.76 17.88
CA TYR A 72 -19.75 24.67 17.46
C TYR A 72 -18.28 25.04 17.45
N GLU A 73 -17.45 24.27 18.15
CA GLU A 73 -16.02 24.52 18.21
C GLU A 73 -15.35 24.38 16.84
N TYR A 74 -14.40 25.26 16.54
CA TYR A 74 -13.64 25.29 15.29
C TYR A 74 -14.40 25.70 14.03
N VAL A 75 -15.68 26.10 14.14
CA VAL A 75 -16.53 26.52 13.03
C VAL A 75 -16.68 28.05 13.03
N ASP A 76 -16.20 28.74 11.99
CA ASP A 76 -16.40 30.17 11.78
C ASP A 76 -17.78 30.48 11.22
N ARG A 77 -18.19 29.76 10.17
CA ARG A 77 -19.47 29.95 9.49
C ARG A 77 -19.96 28.69 8.80
N ILE A 78 -21.28 28.64 8.63
CA ILE A 78 -21.99 27.56 7.92
C ILE A 78 -22.78 28.21 6.79
N GLU A 79 -22.51 27.81 5.55
CA GLU A 79 -23.11 28.41 4.36
C GLU A 79 -23.75 27.37 3.44
N ALA A 80 -24.93 27.69 2.93
CA ALA A 80 -25.56 26.92 1.87
C ALA A 80 -24.98 27.33 0.51
N ALA A 81 -24.40 26.41 -0.25
CA ALA A 81 -23.97 26.62 -1.63
C ALA A 81 -24.68 25.63 -2.55
N GLY A 82 -25.70 26.09 -3.23
CA GLY A 82 -26.59 25.19 -3.96
C GLY A 82 -27.23 24.18 -3.01
N PRO A 83 -27.11 22.87 -3.28
CA PRO A 83 -27.69 21.82 -2.44
C PRO A 83 -26.78 21.34 -1.30
N TYR A 84 -25.65 21.99 -1.06
CA TYR A 84 -24.67 21.62 -0.04
C TYR A 84 -24.68 22.57 1.14
N LEU A 85 -24.36 22.05 2.32
CA LEU A 85 -23.98 22.82 3.49
C LEU A 85 -22.47 22.78 3.63
N ASN A 86 -21.80 23.94 3.59
CA ASN A 86 -20.35 24.06 3.74
C ASN A 86 -19.99 24.59 5.12
N PHE A 87 -19.01 23.97 5.76
CA PHE A 87 -18.52 24.29 7.09
C PHE A 87 -17.11 24.88 6.98
N PHE A 88 -16.97 26.14 7.33
CA PHE A 88 -15.72 26.89 7.25
C PHE A 88 -15.06 26.93 8.62
N PRO A 89 -13.75 26.64 8.72
CA PRO A 89 -13.05 26.59 9.98
C PRO A 89 -12.71 27.99 10.51
N ASP A 90 -12.64 28.13 11.82
CA ASP A 90 -12.20 29.35 12.47
C ASP A 90 -10.66 29.40 12.63
N GLU A 91 -10.14 30.52 13.18
CA GLU A 91 -8.70 30.70 13.40
C GLU A 91 -8.13 29.69 14.42
N SER A 92 -8.94 29.22 15.39
CA SER A 92 -8.49 28.26 16.40
C SER A 92 -8.22 26.86 15.80
N TYR A 93 -8.93 26.48 14.74
CA TYR A 93 -8.66 25.27 13.95
C TYR A 93 -7.27 25.32 13.33
N PHE A 94 -6.92 26.44 12.70
CA PHE A 94 -5.61 26.62 12.06
C PHE A 94 -4.50 26.74 13.10
N GLN A 95 -4.75 27.42 14.22
CA GLN A 95 -3.82 27.50 15.34
C GLN A 95 -3.48 26.10 15.88
N GLY A 96 -4.49 25.31 16.20
CA GLY A 96 -4.31 23.95 16.68
C GLY A 96 -3.68 23.02 15.64
N THR A 97 -3.93 23.26 14.34
CA THR A 97 -3.26 22.53 13.25
C THR A 97 -1.77 22.83 13.21
N LEU A 98 -1.39 24.12 13.23
CA LEU A 98 0.02 24.52 13.22
C LEU A 98 0.78 23.95 14.42
N GLU A 99 0.17 23.97 15.61
CA GLU A 99 0.71 23.36 16.83
C GLU A 99 0.89 21.84 16.71
N ALA A 100 -0.12 21.13 16.22
CA ALA A 100 -0.08 19.69 16.04
C ALA A 100 0.99 19.28 15.01
N ALA A 101 1.10 20.01 13.91
CA ALA A 101 2.01 19.73 12.81
C ALA A 101 3.50 20.01 13.11
N GLN A 102 3.81 20.62 14.28
CA GLN A 102 5.20 20.68 14.79
C GLN A 102 5.71 19.31 15.25
N LYS A 103 4.83 18.33 15.47
CA LYS A 103 5.23 17.00 15.92
C LYS A 103 5.61 16.10 14.75
N PRO A 104 6.71 15.33 14.85
CA PRO A 104 7.11 14.38 13.80
C PRO A 104 6.03 13.32 13.47
N SER A 105 5.11 13.04 14.40
CA SER A 105 4.00 12.10 14.22
C SER A 105 2.73 12.74 13.65
N TYR A 106 2.80 13.95 13.09
CA TYR A 106 1.63 14.61 12.53
C TYR A 106 1.00 13.78 11.38
N GLY A 107 -0.31 13.58 11.44
CA GLY A 107 -1.06 12.73 10.49
C GLY A 107 -1.31 11.32 10.99
N THR A 108 -0.54 10.84 12.01
CA THR A 108 -0.87 9.58 12.68
C THR A 108 -2.14 9.75 13.52
N LEU A 109 -3.13 8.90 13.27
CA LEU A 109 -4.39 8.89 14.00
C LEU A 109 -4.24 8.20 15.37
N PRO A 110 -5.15 8.46 16.32
CA PRO A 110 -5.15 7.76 17.60
C PRO A 110 -5.18 6.23 17.45
N ALA A 111 -4.41 5.55 18.31
CA ALA A 111 -4.36 4.09 18.31
C ALA A 111 -5.76 3.48 18.48
N ARG A 112 -6.03 2.42 17.73
CA ARG A 112 -7.23 1.57 17.79
C ARG A 112 -6.87 0.26 18.47
N GLU A 113 -7.82 -0.33 19.16
CA GLU A 113 -7.70 -1.68 19.73
C GLU A 113 -8.01 -2.77 18.68
N THR A 114 -7.73 -2.51 17.41
CA THR A 114 -8.07 -3.39 16.29
C THR A 114 -6.78 -3.85 15.62
N SER A 115 -6.53 -5.16 15.67
CA SER A 115 -5.42 -5.81 14.98
C SER A 115 -5.78 -6.14 13.53
N VAL A 116 -4.83 -5.92 12.62
CA VAL A 116 -5.01 -6.16 11.17
C VAL A 116 -3.81 -6.91 10.63
N VAL A 117 -4.04 -8.05 9.99
CA VAL A 117 -3.01 -8.69 9.19
C VAL A 117 -3.12 -8.24 7.72
N VAL A 118 -2.02 -7.73 7.17
CA VAL A 118 -1.91 -7.39 5.74
C VAL A 118 -1.02 -8.42 5.06
N GLU A 119 -1.63 -9.30 4.28
CA GLU A 119 -0.91 -10.27 3.47
C GLU A 119 -0.65 -9.71 2.08
N HIS A 120 0.60 -9.72 1.66
CA HIS A 120 0.98 -9.25 0.32
C HIS A 120 2.22 -9.98 -0.23
N THR A 121 2.50 -9.75 -1.50
CA THR A 121 3.62 -10.31 -2.25
C THR A 121 3.43 -11.81 -2.53
N SER A 122 3.57 -12.68 -1.57
CA SER A 122 3.29 -14.13 -1.58
C SER A 122 3.70 -14.83 -2.90
N ALA A 123 4.84 -14.41 -3.47
CA ALA A 123 5.36 -14.98 -4.72
C ALA A 123 5.97 -16.35 -4.46
N ASN A 124 5.67 -17.34 -5.31
CA ASN A 124 6.21 -18.69 -5.19
C ASN A 124 7.75 -18.67 -5.15
N PRO A 125 8.39 -19.40 -4.22
CA PRO A 125 9.84 -19.42 -4.08
C PRO A 125 10.50 -20.29 -5.16
N THR A 126 10.33 -19.90 -6.43
CA THR A 126 10.86 -20.62 -7.61
C THR A 126 12.03 -19.89 -8.27
N GLY A 127 12.43 -18.73 -7.76
CA GLY A 127 13.54 -17.94 -8.29
C GLY A 127 13.42 -16.44 -8.00
N PRO A 128 14.18 -15.60 -8.73
CA PRO A 128 14.17 -14.14 -8.53
C PRO A 128 12.79 -13.51 -8.74
N VAL A 129 12.51 -12.45 -8.00
CA VAL A 129 11.26 -11.69 -8.14
C VAL A 129 11.21 -11.00 -9.50
N HIS A 130 10.18 -11.28 -10.29
CA HIS A 130 9.96 -10.68 -11.60
C HIS A 130 9.31 -9.30 -11.47
N VAL A 131 9.70 -8.33 -12.34
CA VAL A 131 9.17 -6.96 -12.33
C VAL A 131 7.65 -6.89 -12.45
N GLY A 132 7.00 -7.80 -13.16
CA GLY A 132 5.54 -7.86 -13.25
C GLY A 132 4.84 -8.04 -11.90
N ARG A 133 5.56 -8.56 -10.90
CA ARG A 133 5.08 -8.72 -9.51
C ARG A 133 5.50 -7.59 -8.58
N ALA A 134 6.27 -6.59 -9.07
CA ALA A 134 6.74 -5.46 -8.26
C ALA A 134 5.60 -4.63 -7.65
N ARG A 135 4.43 -4.64 -8.29
CA ARG A 135 3.26 -3.88 -7.84
C ARG A 135 2.69 -4.39 -6.53
N ASN A 136 2.68 -5.71 -6.33
CA ASN A 136 2.15 -6.32 -5.11
C ASN A 136 2.88 -5.87 -3.84
N PRO A 137 4.23 -6.03 -3.70
CA PRO A 137 4.94 -5.57 -2.52
C PRO A 137 4.84 -4.05 -2.29
N ILE A 138 4.78 -3.24 -3.36
CA ILE A 138 4.68 -1.78 -3.24
C ILE A 138 3.30 -1.36 -2.74
N ILE A 139 2.22 -1.93 -3.28
CA ILE A 139 0.85 -1.63 -2.83
C ILE A 139 0.63 -2.17 -1.43
N GLY A 140 1.04 -3.43 -1.17
CA GLY A 140 0.81 -4.10 0.09
C GLY A 140 1.51 -3.39 1.26
N ASP A 141 2.77 -3.04 1.08
CA ASP A 141 3.53 -2.27 2.07
C ASP A 141 2.91 -0.88 2.30
N ALA A 142 2.49 -0.18 1.24
CA ALA A 142 1.82 1.11 1.37
C ALA A 142 0.45 1.01 2.06
N VAL A 143 -0.33 -0.05 1.85
CA VAL A 143 -1.58 -0.32 2.57
C VAL A 143 -1.30 -0.60 4.05
N ALA A 144 -0.28 -1.40 4.36
CA ALA A 144 0.10 -1.69 5.75
C ALA A 144 0.55 -0.42 6.49
N ASN A 145 1.41 0.40 5.86
CA ASN A 145 1.83 1.68 6.40
C ASN A 145 0.64 2.63 6.63
N LEU A 146 -0.26 2.72 5.66
CA LEU A 146 -1.46 3.55 5.72
C LEU A 146 -2.37 3.15 6.88
N LEU A 147 -2.60 1.86 7.08
CA LEU A 147 -3.37 1.33 8.21
C LEU A 147 -2.67 1.61 9.55
N SER A 148 -1.34 1.48 9.62
CA SER A 148 -0.56 1.86 10.81
C SER A 148 -0.72 3.34 11.14
N TYR A 149 -0.65 4.24 10.14
CA TYR A 149 -0.92 5.67 10.32
C TYR A 149 -2.37 5.95 10.73
N ALA A 150 -3.31 5.12 10.29
CA ALA A 150 -4.71 5.18 10.72
C ALA A 150 -4.96 4.62 12.13
N GLY A 151 -3.92 4.20 12.83
CA GLY A 151 -3.94 3.79 14.22
C GLY A 151 -4.24 2.31 14.46
N TYR A 152 -4.28 1.48 13.42
CA TYR A 152 -4.42 0.03 13.57
C TYR A 152 -3.11 -0.61 14.05
N ASP A 153 -3.23 -1.75 14.76
CA ASP A 153 -2.11 -2.64 15.06
C ASP A 153 -1.93 -3.60 13.89
N VAL A 154 -0.85 -3.41 13.12
CA VAL A 154 -0.69 -4.04 11.79
C VAL A 154 0.49 -5.00 11.77
N ASP A 155 0.21 -6.25 11.41
CA ASP A 155 1.21 -7.26 11.06
C ASP A 155 1.24 -7.49 9.53
N ARG A 156 2.44 -7.55 8.95
CA ARG A 156 2.72 -7.75 7.53
C ARG A 156 3.12 -9.19 7.28
N HIS A 157 2.30 -9.91 6.53
CA HIS A 157 2.54 -11.32 6.25
C HIS A 157 2.89 -11.59 4.79
N TYR A 158 3.82 -12.52 4.62
CA TYR A 158 4.13 -13.15 3.36
C TYR A 158 3.73 -14.61 3.44
N TYR A 159 2.74 -15.04 2.63
CA TYR A 159 2.36 -16.44 2.54
C TYR A 159 3.32 -17.19 1.62
N VAL A 160 3.98 -18.21 2.14
CA VAL A 160 5.00 -18.99 1.44
C VAL A 160 4.38 -20.28 0.91
N ASN A 161 4.20 -20.36 -0.40
CA ASN A 161 3.73 -21.59 -1.07
C ASN A 161 4.89 -22.59 -1.13
N ASP A 162 5.14 -23.30 -0.02
CA ASP A 162 6.25 -24.25 0.15
C ASP A 162 5.81 -25.72 -0.03
N ALA A 163 4.65 -25.95 -0.64
CA ALA A 163 4.13 -27.29 -0.94
C ALA A 163 3.74 -27.44 -2.43
N GLY A 164 3.29 -28.64 -2.79
CA GLY A 164 2.77 -28.97 -4.12
C GLY A 164 3.84 -29.25 -5.18
N ARG A 165 3.36 -29.47 -6.41
CA ARG A 165 4.20 -29.99 -7.51
C ARG A 165 5.39 -29.11 -7.87
N GLN A 166 5.27 -27.79 -7.79
CA GLN A 166 6.39 -26.88 -8.12
C GLN A 166 7.57 -27.09 -7.18
N MET A 167 7.30 -27.21 -5.88
CA MET A 167 8.33 -27.44 -4.88
C MET A 167 8.90 -28.85 -4.95
N ALA A 168 8.06 -29.84 -5.24
CA ALA A 168 8.51 -31.22 -5.46
C ALA A 168 9.45 -31.34 -6.67
N VAL A 169 9.12 -30.70 -7.81
CA VAL A 169 10.01 -30.64 -8.99
C VAL A 169 11.30 -29.92 -8.66
N PHE A 170 11.24 -28.83 -7.92
CA PHE A 170 12.43 -28.06 -7.57
C PHE A 170 13.36 -28.85 -6.65
N THR A 171 12.81 -29.49 -5.61
CA THR A 171 13.57 -30.32 -4.66
C THR A 171 14.20 -31.52 -5.38
N TRP A 172 13.42 -32.24 -6.22
CA TRP A 172 13.94 -33.31 -7.04
C TRP A 172 15.10 -32.85 -7.95
N ALA A 173 14.95 -31.71 -8.61
CA ALA A 173 15.97 -31.17 -9.51
C ALA A 173 17.25 -30.76 -8.75
N TYR A 174 17.10 -30.15 -7.58
CA TYR A 174 18.23 -29.79 -6.70
C TYR A 174 19.03 -31.01 -6.24
N GLU A 175 18.35 -32.11 -5.92
CA GLU A 175 18.99 -33.35 -5.50
C GLU A 175 19.58 -34.17 -6.67
N ARG A 176 19.07 -33.96 -7.91
CA ARG A 176 19.42 -34.77 -9.09
C ARG A 176 20.61 -34.22 -9.88
N PHE A 177 20.73 -32.91 -9.98
CA PHE A 177 21.73 -32.26 -10.82
C PHE A 177 22.88 -31.69 -10.01
N GLU A 178 24.09 -31.75 -10.57
CA GLU A 178 25.27 -31.14 -9.99
C GLU A 178 25.42 -29.69 -10.49
N GLU A 179 26.11 -28.84 -9.72
CA GLU A 179 26.40 -27.42 -10.09
C GLU A 179 27.06 -27.33 -11.49
N SER A 180 27.90 -28.31 -11.84
CA SER A 180 28.59 -28.39 -13.15
C SER A 180 27.65 -28.62 -14.33
N ASP A 181 26.43 -29.09 -14.08
CA ASP A 181 25.42 -29.34 -15.12
C ASP A 181 24.61 -28.08 -15.47
N LEU A 182 24.85 -26.98 -14.76
CA LEU A 182 24.05 -25.78 -14.81
C LEU A 182 24.82 -24.62 -15.47
N PRO A 183 24.11 -23.70 -16.16
CA PRO A 183 24.74 -22.50 -16.66
C PRO A 183 25.18 -21.58 -15.50
N GLU A 184 26.08 -20.64 -15.76
CA GLU A 184 26.47 -19.64 -14.78
C GLU A 184 25.24 -18.81 -14.31
N PRO A 185 25.16 -18.48 -13.00
CA PRO A 185 24.05 -17.68 -12.49
C PRO A 185 24.13 -16.23 -13.02
N ALA A 186 22.99 -15.62 -13.24
CA ALA A 186 22.92 -14.23 -13.70
C ALA A 186 23.44 -13.22 -12.66
N ARG A 187 23.32 -13.56 -11.36
CA ARG A 187 23.81 -12.79 -10.21
C ARG A 187 24.32 -13.76 -9.14
N ASP A 188 25.28 -13.32 -8.32
CA ASP A 188 25.83 -14.11 -7.22
C ASP A 188 24.95 -13.99 -5.96
N ARG A 189 23.70 -14.45 -6.05
CA ARG A 189 22.74 -14.58 -4.94
C ARG A 189 21.98 -15.89 -5.01
N ALA A 190 21.47 -16.33 -3.85
CA ALA A 190 20.92 -17.67 -3.66
C ALA A 190 19.79 -18.00 -4.66
N GLU A 191 18.79 -17.12 -4.82
CA GLU A 191 17.64 -17.33 -5.70
C GLU A 191 18.05 -17.39 -7.20
N TYR A 192 19.13 -16.70 -7.59
CA TYR A 192 19.69 -16.79 -8.95
C TYR A 192 20.48 -18.06 -9.18
N ARG A 193 21.14 -18.59 -8.14
CA ARG A 193 21.81 -19.89 -8.20
C ARG A 193 20.80 -21.02 -8.22
N MET A 194 19.79 -20.97 -7.35
CA MET A 194 18.79 -22.02 -7.17
C MET A 194 17.85 -22.16 -8.36
N VAL A 195 17.35 -21.08 -8.96
CA VAL A 195 16.43 -21.14 -10.11
C VAL A 195 16.97 -21.93 -11.30
N ARG A 196 18.29 -22.09 -11.41
CA ARG A 196 18.94 -22.89 -12.47
C ARG A 196 18.56 -24.37 -12.37
N TYR A 197 18.51 -24.90 -11.15
CA TYR A 197 18.06 -26.28 -10.88
C TYR A 197 16.60 -26.46 -11.28
N TYR A 198 15.72 -25.54 -10.88
CA TYR A 198 14.32 -25.59 -11.22
C TYR A 198 14.08 -25.56 -12.75
N ARG A 199 14.80 -24.68 -13.46
CA ARG A 199 14.74 -24.61 -14.95
C ARG A 199 15.28 -25.87 -15.58
N LYS A 200 16.39 -26.42 -15.08
CA LYS A 200 16.98 -27.66 -15.55
C LYS A 200 16.06 -28.85 -15.34
N GLY A 201 15.36 -28.90 -14.20
CA GLY A 201 14.36 -29.91 -13.89
C GLY A 201 13.18 -29.87 -14.87
N ASN A 202 12.62 -28.70 -15.12
CA ASN A 202 11.52 -28.54 -16.09
C ASN A 202 11.99 -28.89 -17.53
N ASP A 203 13.16 -28.42 -17.95
CA ASP A 203 13.74 -28.78 -19.26
C ASP A 203 13.91 -30.31 -19.41
N PHE A 204 14.34 -30.99 -18.34
CA PHE A 204 14.45 -32.45 -18.32
C PHE A 204 13.09 -33.11 -18.48
N LEU A 205 12.08 -32.69 -17.74
CA LEU A 205 10.73 -33.24 -17.82
C LEU A 205 10.08 -33.04 -19.18
N GLU A 206 10.43 -31.96 -19.88
CA GLU A 206 9.90 -31.67 -21.23
C GLU A 206 10.65 -32.40 -22.35
N ASN A 207 11.96 -32.64 -22.23
CA ASN A 207 12.81 -33.01 -23.36
C ASN A 207 13.61 -34.30 -23.20
N ALA A 208 13.61 -34.96 -22.02
CA ALA A 208 14.36 -36.19 -21.78
C ALA A 208 13.65 -37.42 -22.38
N ASP A 209 14.36 -38.56 -22.35
CA ASP A 209 13.80 -39.87 -22.75
C ASP A 209 12.57 -40.22 -21.88
N PRO A 210 11.47 -40.76 -22.48
CA PRO A 210 10.24 -41.05 -21.74
C PRO A 210 10.42 -41.95 -20.52
N ASP A 211 11.30 -42.95 -20.56
CA ASP A 211 11.54 -43.84 -19.42
C ASP A 211 12.24 -43.08 -18.27
N ALA A 212 13.12 -42.13 -18.60
CA ALA A 212 13.79 -41.28 -17.62
C ALA A 212 12.84 -40.21 -17.02
N VAL A 213 11.88 -39.73 -17.81
CA VAL A 213 10.82 -38.82 -17.33
C VAL A 213 9.89 -39.57 -16.38
N GLU A 214 9.47 -40.82 -16.70
CA GLU A 214 8.64 -41.64 -15.82
C GLU A 214 9.32 -41.89 -14.47
N GLU A 215 10.64 -42.18 -14.44
CA GLU A 215 11.40 -42.31 -13.20
C GLU A 215 11.44 -41.01 -12.40
N ALA A 216 11.59 -39.86 -13.07
CA ALA A 216 11.61 -38.54 -12.44
C ALA A 216 10.24 -38.20 -11.83
N GLU A 217 9.17 -38.42 -12.58
CA GLU A 217 7.78 -38.21 -12.13
C GLU A 217 7.45 -39.06 -10.90
N ALA A 218 7.87 -40.33 -10.86
CA ALA A 218 7.69 -41.18 -9.69
C ALA A 218 8.38 -40.61 -8.42
N LYS A 219 9.57 -40.01 -8.58
CA LYS A 219 10.29 -39.36 -7.45
C LYS A 219 9.62 -38.06 -7.02
N ILE A 220 9.14 -37.26 -7.97
CA ILE A 220 8.40 -36.02 -7.70
C ILE A 220 7.10 -36.33 -6.97
N GLU A 221 6.38 -37.35 -7.42
CA GLU A 221 5.16 -37.82 -6.78
C GLU A 221 5.43 -38.32 -5.35
N ALA A 222 6.53 -39.05 -5.13
CA ALA A 222 6.93 -39.50 -3.79
C ALA A 222 7.20 -38.30 -2.82
N ILE A 223 7.77 -37.19 -3.32
CA ILE A 223 7.95 -35.97 -2.52
C ILE A 223 6.59 -35.37 -2.17
N MET A 224 5.67 -35.28 -3.13
CA MET A 224 4.31 -34.75 -2.88
C MET A 224 3.56 -35.59 -1.84
N GLN A 225 3.60 -36.92 -1.98
CA GLN A 225 2.96 -37.86 -1.05
C GLN A 225 3.61 -37.81 0.34
N GLY A 226 4.92 -37.65 0.41
CA GLY A 226 5.65 -37.49 1.69
C GLY A 226 5.22 -36.22 2.45
N LEU A 227 4.99 -35.12 1.73
CA LEU A 227 4.44 -33.89 2.34
C LEU A 227 3.02 -34.13 2.88
N GLU A 228 2.12 -34.73 2.07
CA GLU A 228 0.75 -35.04 2.50
C GLU A 228 0.72 -36.05 3.67
N ALA A 229 1.66 -37.00 3.70
CA ALA A 229 1.79 -37.98 4.80
C ALA A 229 2.42 -37.43 6.08
N GLY A 230 2.90 -36.20 6.07
CA GLY A 230 3.52 -35.58 7.25
C GLY A 230 4.95 -36.07 7.52
N GLU A 231 5.67 -36.57 6.50
CA GLU A 231 7.03 -37.09 6.66
C GLU A 231 8.04 -35.97 6.95
N GLU A 232 8.62 -35.97 8.15
CA GLU A 232 9.54 -34.92 8.60
C GLU A 232 10.77 -34.78 7.68
N GLU A 233 11.35 -35.89 7.22
CA GLU A 233 12.47 -35.87 6.27
C GLU A 233 12.13 -35.18 4.96
N THR A 234 10.90 -35.36 4.46
CA THR A 234 10.42 -34.70 3.24
C THR A 234 10.22 -33.20 3.47
N TYR A 235 9.67 -32.79 4.62
CA TYR A 235 9.55 -31.38 4.99
C TYR A 235 10.93 -30.70 5.13
N GLU A 236 11.91 -31.36 5.71
CA GLU A 236 13.27 -30.83 5.84
C GLU A 236 13.91 -30.59 4.46
N ARG A 237 13.81 -31.56 3.53
CA ARG A 237 14.36 -31.47 2.16
C ARG A 237 13.74 -30.34 1.36
N VAL A 238 12.42 -30.25 1.35
CA VAL A 238 11.68 -29.17 0.66
C VAL A 238 11.98 -27.83 1.31
N GLY A 239 11.99 -27.79 2.65
CA GLY A 239 12.28 -26.58 3.43
C GLY A 239 13.66 -26.00 3.13
N GLU A 240 14.70 -26.83 2.97
CA GLU A 240 16.06 -26.37 2.62
C GLU A 240 16.08 -25.62 1.28
N VAL A 241 15.41 -26.15 0.26
CA VAL A 241 15.32 -25.54 -1.07
C VAL A 241 14.53 -24.22 -0.99
N VAL A 242 13.35 -24.24 -0.36
CA VAL A 242 12.47 -23.08 -0.21
C VAL A 242 13.15 -21.96 0.57
N ASP A 243 13.74 -22.26 1.73
CA ASP A 243 14.35 -21.26 2.60
C ASP A 243 15.58 -20.62 1.94
N THR A 244 16.34 -21.40 1.16
CA THR A 244 17.47 -20.88 0.38
C THR A 244 17.02 -19.85 -0.67
N VAL A 245 15.97 -20.17 -1.45
CA VAL A 245 15.44 -19.24 -2.46
C VAL A 245 14.80 -18.02 -1.80
N LEU A 246 14.01 -18.26 -0.76
CA LEU A 246 13.30 -17.21 -0.02
C LEU A 246 14.27 -16.22 0.62
N GLY A 247 15.42 -16.68 1.12
CA GLY A 247 16.49 -15.81 1.63
C GLY A 247 16.97 -14.78 0.59
N GLY A 248 17.15 -15.21 -0.66
CA GLY A 248 17.49 -14.30 -1.76
C GLY A 248 16.35 -13.36 -2.16
N MET A 249 15.11 -13.86 -2.18
CA MET A 249 13.93 -13.03 -2.45
C MET A 249 13.74 -11.95 -1.38
N LYS A 250 13.92 -12.29 -0.09
CA LYS A 250 13.91 -11.31 1.02
C LYS A 250 14.91 -10.18 0.81
N ALA A 251 16.13 -10.52 0.36
CA ALA A 251 17.16 -9.53 0.08
C ALA A 251 16.77 -8.59 -1.08
N CYS A 252 16.08 -9.11 -2.11
CA CYS A 252 15.53 -8.29 -3.21
C CYS A 252 14.41 -7.36 -2.71
N LEU A 253 13.46 -7.88 -1.94
CA LEU A 253 12.33 -7.12 -1.39
C LEU A 253 12.79 -6.04 -0.41
N GLY A 254 13.84 -6.30 0.38
CA GLY A 254 14.47 -5.30 1.25
C GLY A 254 15.08 -4.12 0.50
N ARG A 255 15.40 -4.26 -0.79
CA ARG A 255 15.81 -3.11 -1.65
C ARG A 255 14.65 -2.18 -1.97
N LEU A 256 13.41 -2.69 -1.97
CA LEU A 256 12.17 -1.93 -2.14
C LEU A 256 11.66 -1.31 -0.83
N PRO A 257 12.37 -1.31 0.25
CA PRO A 257 11.97 -1.33 1.66
C PRO A 257 10.52 -1.83 1.91
N ALA A 258 10.19 -3.00 1.33
CA ALA A 258 8.97 -3.72 1.68
C ALA A 258 9.28 -4.67 2.85
N GLU A 259 8.64 -4.44 3.98
CA GLU A 259 8.89 -5.15 5.23
C GLU A 259 7.86 -6.26 5.46
N PHE A 260 8.25 -7.28 6.22
CA PHE A 260 7.39 -8.39 6.61
C PHE A 260 7.71 -8.80 8.05
N ASP A 261 6.66 -8.95 8.84
CA ASP A 261 6.76 -9.39 10.24
C ASP A 261 6.80 -10.91 10.30
N GLU A 262 6.04 -11.63 9.45
CA GLU A 262 6.05 -13.08 9.39
C GLU A 262 6.02 -13.62 7.94
N PHE A 263 6.76 -14.75 7.76
CA PHE A 263 6.71 -15.57 6.55
C PHE A 263 5.98 -16.87 6.89
N VAL A 264 4.67 -16.90 6.63
CA VAL A 264 3.78 -18.00 6.99
C VAL A 264 3.88 -19.10 5.94
N LYS A 265 4.43 -20.27 6.30
CA LYS A 265 4.57 -21.43 5.41
C LYS A 265 3.24 -22.18 5.27
N GLU A 266 2.87 -22.52 4.02
CA GLU A 266 1.70 -23.32 3.69
C GLU A 266 1.74 -24.69 4.38
N THR A 267 2.93 -25.32 4.43
CA THR A 267 3.15 -26.61 5.10
C THR A 267 2.84 -26.60 6.59
N ARG A 268 2.80 -25.45 7.26
CA ARG A 268 2.36 -25.32 8.66
C ARG A 268 0.96 -25.90 8.85
N PHE A 269 0.02 -25.56 7.97
CA PHE A 269 -1.40 -25.97 8.07
C PHE A 269 -1.64 -27.42 7.65
N MET A 270 -0.69 -28.03 6.93
CA MET A 270 -0.66 -29.47 6.68
C MET A 270 -0.17 -30.22 7.94
N ARG A 271 0.90 -29.74 8.57
CA ARG A 271 1.53 -30.40 9.72
C ARG A 271 0.69 -30.33 11.01
N ASP A 272 -0.07 -29.26 11.22
CA ASP A 272 -0.91 -29.10 12.42
C ASP A 272 -2.30 -29.73 12.26
N GLY A 273 -2.64 -30.27 11.09
CA GLY A 273 -3.91 -30.94 10.79
C GLY A 273 -5.06 -29.98 10.43
N SER A 274 -4.81 -28.66 10.35
CA SER A 274 -5.84 -27.67 10.00
C SER A 274 -6.41 -27.94 8.61
N THR A 275 -5.54 -28.31 7.63
CA THR A 275 -5.98 -28.65 6.27
C THR A 275 -6.92 -29.86 6.26
N ASP A 276 -6.61 -30.91 7.02
CA ASP A 276 -7.45 -32.11 7.13
C ASP A 276 -8.82 -31.76 7.73
N GLY A 277 -8.82 -30.91 8.75
CA GLY A 277 -10.07 -30.41 9.37
C GLY A 277 -10.95 -29.65 8.38
N ILE A 278 -10.37 -28.82 7.51
CA ILE A 278 -11.09 -28.14 6.41
C ILE A 278 -11.66 -29.17 5.43
N VAL A 279 -10.85 -30.14 4.98
CA VAL A 279 -11.30 -31.19 4.03
C VAL A 279 -12.50 -31.97 4.59
N ASP A 280 -12.45 -32.36 5.85
CA ASP A 280 -13.55 -33.12 6.49
C ASP A 280 -14.84 -32.29 6.57
N ARG A 281 -14.73 -31.01 6.92
CA ARG A 281 -15.89 -30.08 6.97
C ARG A 281 -16.47 -29.87 5.57
N LEU A 282 -15.62 -29.64 4.57
CA LEU A 282 -16.06 -29.46 3.17
C LEU A 282 -16.76 -30.71 2.63
N LYS A 283 -16.21 -31.92 2.87
CA LYS A 283 -16.86 -33.18 2.46
C LYS A 283 -18.22 -33.41 3.11
N ALA A 284 -18.42 -32.90 4.30
CA ALA A 284 -19.69 -33.02 5.04
C ALA A 284 -20.73 -31.97 4.63
N HIS A 285 -20.36 -30.96 3.84
CA HIS A 285 -21.23 -29.88 3.42
C HIS A 285 -22.17 -30.29 2.30
N ASP A 286 -23.41 -29.78 2.31
CA ASP A 286 -24.46 -30.14 1.32
C ASP A 286 -24.08 -29.75 -0.12
N ASN A 287 -23.23 -28.73 -0.31
CA ASN A 287 -22.72 -28.27 -1.60
C ASN A 287 -21.53 -29.11 -2.13
N ALA A 288 -21.05 -30.11 -1.37
CA ALA A 288 -19.93 -30.94 -1.80
C ALA A 288 -20.39 -32.04 -2.77
N VAL A 289 -19.72 -32.12 -3.90
CA VAL A 289 -19.94 -33.14 -4.95
C VAL A 289 -18.64 -33.86 -5.27
N TYR A 290 -18.75 -35.14 -5.65
CA TYR A 290 -17.61 -35.90 -6.18
C TYR A 290 -17.80 -36.12 -7.67
N GLU A 291 -17.09 -35.35 -8.50
CA GLU A 291 -17.14 -35.39 -9.95
C GLU A 291 -15.75 -35.32 -10.56
N GLU A 292 -15.56 -35.88 -11.75
CA GLU A 292 -14.29 -35.86 -12.49
C GLU A 292 -13.06 -36.28 -11.64
N ASP A 293 -13.24 -37.34 -10.82
CA ASP A 293 -12.22 -37.88 -9.91
C ASP A 293 -11.68 -36.84 -8.90
N ALA A 294 -12.53 -35.90 -8.47
CA ALA A 294 -12.19 -34.91 -7.46
C ALA A 294 -13.40 -34.52 -6.61
N TRP A 295 -13.15 -34.12 -5.37
CA TRP A 295 -14.13 -33.44 -4.53
C TRP A 295 -14.18 -31.96 -4.88
N GLN A 296 -15.37 -31.46 -5.14
CA GLN A 296 -15.64 -30.09 -5.54
C GLN A 296 -16.74 -29.46 -4.70
N LEU A 297 -16.73 -28.15 -4.58
CA LEU A 297 -17.79 -27.35 -3.98
C LEU A 297 -18.56 -26.61 -5.05
N GLU A 298 -19.88 -26.75 -5.09
CA GLU A 298 -20.78 -26.01 -5.97
C GLU A 298 -21.23 -24.71 -5.32
N PHE A 299 -21.35 -23.65 -6.12
CA PHE A 299 -21.85 -22.34 -5.70
C PHE A 299 -23.02 -21.93 -6.59
N ASP A 300 -24.00 -21.24 -6.01
CA ASP A 300 -25.17 -20.74 -6.75
C ASP A 300 -24.79 -19.56 -7.69
N ASP A 301 -23.88 -18.69 -7.26
CA ASP A 301 -23.55 -17.42 -7.92
C ASP A 301 -22.15 -17.39 -8.57
N ILE A 302 -21.37 -18.47 -8.46
CA ILE A 302 -20.01 -18.56 -9.05
C ILE A 302 -20.03 -19.64 -10.14
N GLU A 303 -19.68 -19.27 -11.37
CA GLU A 303 -19.78 -20.14 -12.56
C GLU A 303 -18.94 -21.42 -12.47
N LYS A 304 -17.84 -21.43 -11.70
CA LYS A 304 -16.92 -22.55 -11.58
C LYS A 304 -16.92 -23.13 -10.19
N ASN A 305 -17.03 -24.46 -10.10
CA ASN A 305 -16.84 -25.20 -8.87
C ASN A 305 -15.42 -25.02 -8.31
N LEU A 306 -15.29 -25.06 -6.99
CA LEU A 306 -14.00 -25.12 -6.33
C LEU A 306 -13.58 -26.58 -6.13
N VAL A 307 -12.54 -27.01 -6.81
CA VAL A 307 -11.91 -28.30 -6.52
C VAL A 307 -11.05 -28.17 -5.25
N PHE A 308 -11.32 -28.98 -4.22
CA PHE A 308 -10.60 -28.91 -2.96
C PHE A 308 -9.78 -30.15 -2.60
N LEU A 309 -10.10 -31.33 -3.21
CA LEU A 309 -9.36 -32.57 -2.97
C LEU A 309 -9.39 -33.46 -4.22
N ARG A 310 -8.25 -34.01 -4.61
CA ARG A 310 -8.13 -34.98 -5.71
C ARG A 310 -8.43 -36.41 -5.26
N ALA A 311 -8.64 -37.32 -6.24
CA ALA A 311 -8.89 -38.74 -5.98
C ALA A 311 -7.75 -39.45 -5.25
N ASP A 312 -6.49 -39.02 -5.45
CA ASP A 312 -5.30 -39.55 -4.80
C ASP A 312 -5.11 -39.08 -3.36
N GLY A 313 -6.04 -38.22 -2.86
CA GLY A 313 -5.97 -37.66 -1.52
C GLY A 313 -5.15 -36.36 -1.41
N THR A 314 -4.60 -35.85 -2.53
CA THR A 314 -3.84 -34.59 -2.52
C THR A 314 -4.78 -33.41 -2.34
N SER A 315 -4.56 -32.62 -1.29
CA SER A 315 -5.25 -31.35 -1.07
C SER A 315 -4.77 -30.29 -2.07
N LEU A 316 -5.67 -29.41 -2.51
CA LEU A 316 -5.29 -28.30 -3.38
C LEU A 316 -4.86 -27.08 -2.57
N TYR A 317 -4.10 -26.20 -3.19
CA TYR A 317 -3.61 -24.97 -2.54
C TYR A 317 -4.75 -24.12 -1.93
N THR A 318 -5.94 -24.13 -2.54
CA THR A 318 -7.13 -23.43 -2.02
C THR A 318 -7.60 -23.97 -0.67
N THR A 319 -7.45 -25.28 -0.41
CA THR A 319 -7.82 -25.88 0.87
C THR A 319 -6.88 -25.45 1.99
N ARG A 320 -5.59 -25.35 1.68
CA ARG A 320 -4.57 -24.85 2.62
C ARG A 320 -4.72 -23.37 2.87
N ASP A 321 -5.11 -22.61 1.85
CA ASP A 321 -5.43 -21.18 1.95
C ASP A 321 -6.66 -20.92 2.83
N LEU A 322 -7.68 -21.79 2.79
CA LEU A 322 -8.81 -21.74 3.71
C LEU A 322 -8.38 -21.91 5.17
N ALA A 323 -7.51 -22.89 5.46
CA ALA A 323 -6.97 -23.10 6.80
C ALA A 323 -6.15 -21.89 7.28
N HIS A 324 -5.38 -21.26 6.37
CA HIS A 324 -4.66 -20.03 6.67
C HIS A 324 -5.61 -18.87 7.00
N HIS A 325 -6.72 -18.72 6.27
CA HIS A 325 -7.68 -17.64 6.54
C HIS A 325 -8.46 -17.86 7.84
N GLU A 326 -8.82 -19.10 8.20
CA GLU A 326 -9.38 -19.38 9.52
C GLU A 326 -8.36 -19.04 10.63
N TRP A 327 -7.09 -19.40 10.44
CA TRP A 327 -6.03 -19.00 11.37
C TRP A 327 -5.90 -17.47 11.49
N LYS A 328 -6.02 -16.71 10.38
CA LYS A 328 -6.04 -15.24 10.44
C LYS A 328 -7.19 -14.74 11.30
N PHE A 329 -8.40 -15.27 11.13
CA PHE A 329 -9.58 -14.87 11.91
C PHE A 329 -9.47 -15.21 13.41
N ASP A 330 -8.71 -16.26 13.76
CA ASP A 330 -8.45 -16.63 15.15
C ASP A 330 -7.43 -15.69 15.83
N ASN A 331 -6.57 -15.03 15.06
CA ASN A 331 -5.46 -14.26 15.60
C ASN A 331 -5.57 -12.75 15.37
N TYR A 332 -6.40 -12.30 14.44
CA TYR A 332 -6.56 -10.89 14.07
C TYR A 332 -8.04 -10.50 13.99
N ASP A 333 -8.33 -9.24 14.27
CA ASP A 333 -9.68 -8.69 14.12
C ASP A 333 -10.08 -8.52 12.64
N ARG A 334 -9.12 -8.19 11.77
CA ARG A 334 -9.32 -8.02 10.33
C ARG A 334 -8.15 -8.60 9.53
N ALA A 335 -8.44 -9.00 8.30
CA ALA A 335 -7.45 -9.47 7.33
C ALA A 335 -7.60 -8.70 6.01
N VAL A 336 -6.48 -8.22 5.46
CA VAL A 336 -6.40 -7.59 4.14
C VAL A 336 -5.45 -8.39 3.28
N THR A 337 -5.90 -8.84 2.10
CA THR A 337 -5.05 -9.61 1.18
C THR A 337 -4.88 -8.85 -0.14
N VAL A 338 -3.64 -8.64 -0.58
CA VAL A 338 -3.30 -7.93 -1.82
C VAL A 338 -3.05 -8.93 -2.95
N LEU A 339 -3.91 -8.95 -3.97
CA LEU A 339 -3.96 -9.98 -5.01
C LEU A 339 -3.90 -9.37 -6.42
N GLY A 340 -3.24 -10.08 -7.34
CA GLY A 340 -3.35 -9.78 -8.77
C GLY A 340 -4.74 -10.08 -9.33
N GLU A 341 -5.12 -9.39 -10.40
CA GLU A 341 -6.43 -9.55 -11.05
C GLU A 341 -6.69 -10.97 -11.58
N ASP A 342 -5.64 -11.74 -11.84
CA ASP A 342 -5.72 -13.16 -12.20
C ASP A 342 -6.19 -14.07 -11.06
N HIS A 343 -6.13 -13.61 -9.81
CA HIS A 343 -6.61 -14.31 -8.61
C HIS A 343 -8.02 -13.89 -8.18
N LYS A 344 -8.72 -13.06 -8.96
CA LYS A 344 -10.04 -12.55 -8.58
C LYS A 344 -11.06 -13.68 -8.34
N LEU A 345 -11.14 -14.64 -9.26
CA LEU A 345 -12.04 -15.79 -9.10
C LEU A 345 -11.71 -16.63 -7.86
N GLN A 346 -10.41 -16.87 -7.61
CA GLN A 346 -9.99 -17.61 -6.41
C GLN A 346 -10.36 -16.86 -5.12
N ALA A 347 -10.24 -15.54 -5.09
CA ALA A 347 -10.65 -14.72 -3.94
C ALA A 347 -12.18 -14.78 -3.72
N GLU A 348 -12.97 -14.75 -4.79
CA GLU A 348 -14.43 -14.92 -4.72
C GLU A 348 -14.81 -16.30 -4.19
N GLN A 349 -14.19 -17.37 -4.72
CA GLN A 349 -14.41 -18.75 -4.26
C GLN A 349 -13.98 -18.96 -2.81
N LEU A 350 -12.82 -18.38 -2.41
CA LEU A 350 -12.32 -18.43 -1.04
C LEU A 350 -13.32 -17.80 -0.06
N ARG A 351 -13.77 -16.57 -0.34
CA ARG A 351 -14.76 -15.87 0.49
C ARG A 351 -16.05 -16.67 0.62
N ALA A 352 -16.61 -17.12 -0.51
CA ALA A 352 -17.85 -17.92 -0.50
C ALA A 352 -17.68 -19.22 0.30
N THR A 353 -16.52 -19.88 0.19
CA THR A 353 -16.25 -21.10 0.97
C THR A 353 -16.12 -20.81 2.46
N LEU A 354 -15.45 -19.71 2.85
CA LEU A 354 -15.36 -19.30 4.25
C LEU A 354 -16.75 -19.01 4.84
N GLU A 355 -17.65 -18.38 4.08
CA GLU A 355 -19.04 -18.14 4.46
C GLU A 355 -19.81 -19.46 4.65
N LEU A 356 -19.65 -20.44 3.74
CA LEU A 356 -20.24 -21.77 3.90
C LEU A 356 -19.70 -22.53 5.13
N LEU A 357 -18.50 -22.19 5.58
CA LEU A 357 -17.88 -22.72 6.80
C LEU A 357 -18.20 -21.89 8.07
N ASP A 358 -19.21 -21.01 8.00
CA ASP A 358 -19.69 -20.14 9.09
C ASP A 358 -18.67 -19.10 9.57
N ASN A 359 -17.72 -18.69 8.73
CA ASN A 359 -16.78 -17.63 9.06
C ASN A 359 -17.36 -16.24 8.76
N ASP A 360 -17.01 -15.25 9.60
CA ASP A 360 -17.36 -13.84 9.40
C ASP A 360 -16.46 -13.19 8.36
N THR A 361 -16.89 -13.19 7.09
CA THR A 361 -16.13 -12.65 5.96
C THR A 361 -16.21 -11.13 5.83
N ASP A 362 -17.01 -10.43 6.64
CA ASP A 362 -16.95 -8.96 6.74
C ASP A 362 -15.62 -8.46 7.32
N ARG A 363 -14.86 -9.38 7.93
CA ARG A 363 -13.50 -9.14 8.43
C ARG A 363 -12.40 -9.30 7.36
N LEU A 364 -12.75 -9.77 6.15
CA LEU A 364 -11.82 -10.03 5.06
C LEU A 364 -11.96 -8.99 3.95
N ASP A 365 -10.92 -8.20 3.72
CA ASP A 365 -10.81 -7.28 2.61
C ASP A 365 -9.81 -7.78 1.56
N SER A 366 -10.06 -7.45 0.29
CA SER A 366 -9.17 -7.78 -0.82
C SER A 366 -8.82 -6.54 -1.63
N VAL A 367 -7.53 -6.27 -1.78
CA VAL A 367 -7.01 -5.23 -2.66
C VAL A 367 -6.57 -5.86 -3.98
N ILE A 368 -7.40 -5.75 -5.01
CA ILE A 368 -7.10 -6.32 -6.33
C ILE A 368 -6.34 -5.32 -7.19
N TYR A 369 -5.21 -5.75 -7.77
CA TYR A 369 -4.41 -4.89 -8.65
C TYR A 369 -4.22 -5.50 -10.04
N SER A 370 -4.16 -4.62 -11.07
CA SER A 370 -3.77 -4.97 -12.43
C SER A 370 -2.26 -4.87 -12.63
N TYR A 371 -1.70 -5.58 -13.60
CA TYR A 371 -0.25 -5.70 -13.80
C TYR A 371 0.45 -4.42 -14.28
N VAL A 372 1.78 -4.39 -14.04
CA VAL A 372 2.69 -3.39 -14.60
C VAL A 372 3.21 -3.86 -15.94
N ASN A 373 3.00 -3.05 -16.97
CA ASN A 373 3.63 -3.22 -18.27
C ASN A 373 4.92 -2.40 -18.34
N LEU A 374 5.95 -2.95 -18.98
CA LEU A 374 7.13 -2.21 -19.37
C LEU A 374 7.01 -1.79 -20.83
N PRO A 375 7.54 -0.60 -21.24
CA PRO A 375 7.56 -0.19 -22.63
C PRO A 375 8.26 -1.24 -23.49
N GLU A 376 7.63 -1.65 -24.60
CA GLU A 376 8.22 -2.61 -25.55
C GLU A 376 9.61 -2.11 -26.02
N GLY A 377 10.62 -2.97 -25.89
CA GLY A 377 11.97 -2.75 -26.43
C GLY A 377 12.94 -1.92 -25.60
N LYS A 378 12.56 -1.37 -24.44
CA LYS A 378 13.46 -0.52 -23.61
C LYS A 378 14.15 -1.24 -22.45
N MET A 379 13.70 -2.43 -22.05
CA MET A 379 14.44 -3.31 -21.15
C MET A 379 14.71 -4.62 -21.88
N SER A 380 15.90 -4.72 -22.44
CA SER A 380 16.31 -5.84 -23.27
C SER A 380 16.36 -7.13 -22.46
N THR A 381 15.47 -8.06 -22.79
CA THR A 381 15.58 -9.48 -22.41
C THR A 381 16.73 -10.12 -23.18
N ARG A 382 17.98 -9.67 -22.97
CA ARG A 382 19.16 -10.24 -23.65
C ARG A 382 19.36 -11.74 -23.42
N ARG A 383 18.51 -12.38 -22.56
CA ARG A 383 18.62 -13.79 -22.19
C ARG A 383 17.28 -14.56 -22.19
N GLY A 384 16.21 -14.05 -22.81
CA GLY A 384 14.94 -14.79 -22.93
C GLY A 384 14.15 -14.99 -21.61
N THR A 385 14.61 -14.45 -20.50
CA THR A 385 13.95 -14.43 -19.20
C THR A 385 13.41 -13.04 -18.96
N GLY A 386 12.16 -12.91 -18.49
CA GLY A 386 11.55 -11.60 -18.20
C GLY A 386 12.42 -10.74 -17.29
N VAL A 387 12.22 -9.42 -17.31
CA VAL A 387 12.98 -8.45 -16.50
C VAL A 387 12.78 -8.73 -15.02
N GLN A 388 13.87 -8.86 -14.28
CA GLN A 388 13.83 -9.07 -12.84
C GLN A 388 13.65 -7.73 -12.10
N LEU A 389 13.08 -7.78 -10.90
CA LEU A 389 12.92 -6.59 -10.06
C LEU A 389 14.28 -5.93 -9.78
N ASP A 390 15.31 -6.71 -9.51
CA ASP A 390 16.68 -6.19 -9.32
C ASP A 390 17.19 -5.37 -10.49
N ASP A 391 16.87 -5.77 -11.74
CA ASP A 391 17.31 -5.04 -12.93
C ASP A 391 16.61 -3.69 -13.05
N LEU A 392 15.32 -3.63 -12.66
CA LEU A 392 14.57 -2.38 -12.58
C LEU A 392 15.16 -1.43 -11.54
N LEU A 393 15.47 -1.96 -10.33
CA LEU A 393 16.01 -1.15 -9.25
C LEU A 393 17.43 -0.64 -9.54
N ASP A 394 18.28 -1.47 -10.12
CA ASP A 394 19.63 -1.06 -10.54
C ASP A 394 19.57 0.07 -11.58
N GLU A 395 18.74 -0.09 -12.62
CA GLU A 395 18.55 0.94 -13.64
C GLU A 395 17.98 2.25 -13.05
N ALA A 396 17.05 2.16 -12.09
CA ALA A 396 16.48 3.33 -11.42
C ALA A 396 17.55 4.10 -10.64
N ILE A 397 18.39 3.41 -9.89
CA ILE A 397 19.47 4.01 -9.11
C ILE A 397 20.52 4.63 -10.04
N ASP A 398 20.90 3.93 -11.12
CA ASP A 398 21.89 4.44 -12.08
C ASP A 398 21.42 5.70 -12.81
N ARG A 399 20.13 5.77 -13.16
CA ARG A 399 19.54 6.98 -13.78
C ARG A 399 19.45 8.12 -12.79
N ALA A 400 19.00 7.84 -11.56
CA ALA A 400 18.95 8.84 -10.49
C ALA A 400 20.34 9.40 -10.18
N ARG A 401 21.39 8.55 -10.14
CA ARG A 401 22.78 8.98 -9.94
C ARG A 401 23.22 10.00 -11.00
N LYS A 402 22.98 9.70 -12.28
CA LYS A 402 23.35 10.60 -13.39
C LYS A 402 22.65 11.97 -13.28
N GLU A 403 21.39 11.96 -12.87
CA GLU A 403 20.63 13.19 -12.68
C GLU A 403 21.17 14.00 -11.50
N VAL A 404 21.49 13.35 -10.38
CA VAL A 404 22.10 13.99 -9.19
C VAL A 404 23.46 14.60 -9.56
N GLU A 405 24.33 13.86 -10.25
CA GLU A 405 25.64 14.34 -10.69
C GLU A 405 25.50 15.57 -11.62
N THR A 406 24.57 15.51 -12.59
CA THR A 406 24.31 16.65 -13.50
C THR A 406 23.87 17.90 -12.75
N ARG A 407 22.99 17.75 -11.76
CA ARG A 407 22.49 18.87 -10.95
C ARG A 407 23.56 19.44 -10.01
N LEU A 408 24.47 18.60 -9.52
CA LEU A 408 25.62 19.06 -8.73
C LEU A 408 26.58 19.92 -9.55
N ASP A 409 26.84 19.53 -10.81
CA ASP A 409 27.69 20.31 -11.72
C ASP A 409 27.11 21.70 -12.06
N ASP A 410 25.77 21.80 -12.10
CA ASP A 410 25.04 23.04 -12.37
C ASP A 410 24.88 23.96 -11.14
N ARG A 411 25.17 23.49 -9.92
CA ARG A 411 25.02 24.29 -8.70
C ARG A 411 26.14 25.31 -8.54
N LEU A 412 25.74 26.56 -8.27
CA LEU A 412 26.66 27.68 -7.91
C LEU A 412 27.16 27.57 -6.44
N ARG A 413 26.59 26.68 -5.62
CA ARG A 413 27.04 26.35 -4.26
C ARG A 413 27.58 24.92 -4.28
N SER A 414 28.84 24.75 -3.94
CA SER A 414 29.41 23.45 -3.60
C SER A 414 28.90 23.07 -2.19
N ASP A 415 27.79 22.35 -2.11
CA ASP A 415 27.58 21.50 -0.96
C ASP A 415 28.67 20.44 -1.02
N ASP A 416 29.46 20.26 0.03
CA ASP A 416 30.53 19.25 0.10
C ASP A 416 29.92 17.84 0.20
N LEU A 417 29.12 17.42 -0.81
CA LEU A 417 28.59 16.06 -0.92
C LEU A 417 29.70 15.14 -1.38
N ASP A 418 30.00 14.12 -0.59
CA ASP A 418 30.95 13.09 -0.98
C ASP A 418 30.28 12.01 -1.86
N GLU A 419 31.08 11.07 -2.37
CA GLU A 419 30.59 9.97 -3.22
C GLU A 419 29.55 9.09 -2.51
N ALA A 420 29.66 8.91 -1.18
CA ALA A 420 28.71 8.15 -0.39
C ALA A 420 27.36 8.88 -0.25
N ASP A 421 27.39 10.21 -0.17
CA ASP A 421 26.17 11.03 -0.19
C ASP A 421 25.46 10.94 -1.54
N VAL A 422 26.19 11.03 -2.64
CA VAL A 422 25.64 10.88 -4.01
C VAL A 422 24.99 9.51 -4.17
N GLU A 423 25.66 8.44 -3.73
CA GLU A 423 25.14 7.09 -3.77
C GLU A 423 23.85 6.94 -2.96
N ARG A 424 23.84 7.45 -1.73
CA ARG A 424 22.69 7.43 -0.85
C ARG A 424 21.49 8.18 -1.46
N ILE A 425 21.72 9.39 -1.97
CA ILE A 425 20.69 10.22 -2.59
C ILE A 425 20.17 9.54 -3.86
N ALA A 426 21.05 9.02 -4.71
CA ALA A 426 20.67 8.31 -5.92
C ALA A 426 19.79 7.09 -5.62
N ARG A 427 20.12 6.33 -4.56
CA ARG A 427 19.30 5.21 -4.10
C ARG A 427 17.91 5.69 -3.63
N GLN A 428 17.85 6.71 -2.79
CA GLN A 428 16.60 7.26 -2.26
C GLN A 428 15.68 7.78 -3.39
N ILE A 429 16.24 8.46 -4.37
CA ILE A 429 15.51 8.99 -5.53
C ILE A 429 15.07 7.84 -6.45
N GLY A 430 16.00 6.93 -6.82
CA GLY A 430 15.71 5.85 -7.76
C GLY A 430 14.64 4.88 -7.25
N ILE A 431 14.77 4.41 -6.01
CA ILE A 431 13.77 3.54 -5.37
C ILE A 431 12.45 4.29 -5.16
N GLY A 432 12.52 5.53 -4.69
CA GLY A 432 11.36 6.40 -4.53
C GLY A 432 10.58 6.60 -5.81
N ALA A 433 11.27 6.81 -6.95
CA ALA A 433 10.66 6.98 -8.26
C ALA A 433 9.89 5.73 -8.70
N VAL A 434 10.46 4.52 -8.51
CA VAL A 434 9.79 3.26 -8.83
C VAL A 434 8.55 3.06 -7.95
N ARG A 435 8.69 3.20 -6.63
CA ARG A 435 7.57 3.03 -5.70
C ARG A 435 6.44 4.00 -5.98
N TYR A 436 6.77 5.28 -6.08
CA TYR A 436 5.78 6.33 -6.26
C TYR A 436 5.03 6.21 -7.59
N ASP A 437 5.71 5.96 -8.71
CA ASP A 437 5.02 5.81 -10.00
C ASP A 437 4.05 4.63 -9.98
N ILE A 438 4.38 3.56 -9.27
CA ILE A 438 3.52 2.38 -9.13
C ILE A 438 2.35 2.64 -8.19
N VAL A 439 2.58 3.20 -6.98
CA VAL A 439 1.54 3.38 -5.96
C VAL A 439 0.60 4.55 -6.25
N SER A 440 1.05 5.53 -7.05
CA SER A 440 0.25 6.72 -7.38
C SER A 440 -0.94 6.47 -8.30
N LYS A 441 -1.13 5.25 -8.77
CA LYS A 441 -2.23 4.85 -9.66
C LYS A 441 -3.20 3.94 -8.92
N GLN A 442 -4.48 4.07 -9.23
CA GLN A 442 -5.49 3.15 -8.69
C GLN A 442 -5.06 1.69 -8.92
N PRO A 443 -5.15 0.80 -7.92
CA PRO A 443 -4.73 -0.59 -8.03
C PRO A 443 -5.34 -1.30 -9.25
N THR A 444 -6.62 -1.12 -9.51
CA THR A 444 -7.37 -1.78 -10.58
C THR A 444 -7.05 -1.31 -12.01
N LYS A 445 -6.27 -0.22 -12.17
CA LYS A 445 -5.87 0.25 -13.50
C LYS A 445 -4.52 -0.36 -13.90
N ALA A 446 -4.46 -0.98 -15.08
CA ALA A 446 -3.20 -1.39 -15.69
C ALA A 446 -2.30 -0.15 -15.92
N ILE A 447 -1.02 -0.29 -15.63
CA ILE A 447 -0.04 0.79 -15.77
C ILE A 447 1.09 0.41 -16.72
N THR A 448 1.64 1.40 -17.41
CA THR A 448 2.92 1.28 -18.11
C THR A 448 3.93 2.15 -17.37
N PHE A 449 5.02 1.52 -16.91
CA PHE A 449 6.10 2.24 -16.24
C PHE A 449 6.95 3.00 -17.26
N GLU A 450 7.16 4.30 -17.06
CA GLU A 450 7.91 5.17 -17.94
C GLU A 450 8.98 5.94 -17.17
N TRP A 451 10.26 5.76 -17.56
CA TRP A 451 11.41 6.36 -16.88
C TRP A 451 11.36 7.89 -16.84
N ASP A 452 11.02 8.52 -17.96
CA ASP A 452 11.02 9.98 -18.09
C ASP A 452 9.98 10.62 -17.15
N ARG A 453 8.87 9.91 -16.88
CA ARG A 453 7.84 10.36 -15.92
C ARG A 453 8.24 10.05 -14.48
N ALA A 454 8.76 8.86 -14.20
CA ALA A 454 9.07 8.43 -12.84
C ALA A 454 10.20 9.25 -12.21
N LEU A 455 11.16 9.69 -13.01
CA LEU A 455 12.33 10.49 -12.60
C LEU A 455 12.22 11.98 -12.96
N ASP A 456 11.02 12.49 -13.22
CA ASP A 456 10.82 13.92 -13.50
C ASP A 456 10.89 14.73 -12.19
N PHE A 457 11.77 15.71 -12.12
CA PHE A 457 11.94 16.60 -10.97
C PHE A 457 11.02 17.85 -11.00
N GLU A 458 10.31 18.06 -12.09
CA GLU A 458 9.49 19.26 -12.30
C GLU A 458 7.98 18.98 -12.23
N ALA A 459 7.58 17.69 -12.29
CA ALA A 459 6.17 17.31 -12.32
C ALA A 459 5.90 15.97 -11.61
N GLN A 460 4.86 15.93 -10.81
CA GLN A 460 4.05 14.79 -10.32
C GLN A 460 4.78 13.44 -10.05
N SER A 461 6.03 13.48 -9.62
CA SER A 461 6.89 12.32 -9.35
C SER A 461 7.40 12.30 -7.92
N ALA A 462 8.03 11.19 -7.47
CA ALA A 462 8.69 11.15 -6.17
C ALA A 462 9.79 12.22 -6.04
N PRO A 463 10.73 12.37 -6.99
CA PRO A 463 11.77 13.40 -6.90
C PRO A 463 11.23 14.82 -6.71
N TYR A 464 10.11 15.16 -7.34
CA TYR A 464 9.45 16.45 -7.14
C TYR A 464 9.01 16.68 -5.68
N VAL A 465 8.37 15.69 -5.07
CA VAL A 465 7.91 15.76 -3.67
C VAL A 465 9.10 15.69 -2.70
N GLN A 466 10.07 14.79 -2.96
CA GLN A 466 11.29 14.65 -2.16
C GLN A 466 12.08 15.97 -2.12
N TYR A 467 12.12 16.69 -3.23
CA TYR A 467 12.79 17.98 -3.31
C TYR A 467 12.14 19.05 -2.40
N VAL A 468 10.82 19.01 -2.24
CA VAL A 468 10.12 19.88 -1.27
C VAL A 468 10.59 19.60 0.16
N HIS A 469 10.69 18.33 0.55
CA HIS A 469 11.20 17.97 1.87
C HIS A 469 12.65 18.44 2.08
N ALA A 470 13.54 18.19 1.12
CA ALA A 470 14.93 18.65 1.19
C ALA A 470 15.02 20.19 1.28
N ARG A 471 14.16 20.91 0.56
CA ARG A 471 14.07 22.37 0.63
C ARG A 471 13.61 22.87 2.00
N CYS A 472 12.63 22.23 2.62
CA CYS A 472 12.23 22.54 4.00
C CYS A 472 13.41 22.38 4.96
N CYS A 473 14.16 21.26 4.86
CA CYS A 473 15.36 21.03 5.67
C CYS A 473 16.44 22.10 5.44
N GLY A 474 16.63 22.56 4.20
CA GLY A 474 17.56 23.65 3.87
C GLY A 474 17.15 24.96 4.51
N ILE A 475 15.87 25.34 4.46
CA ILE A 475 15.35 26.56 5.11
C ILE A 475 15.55 26.50 6.63
N GLU A 476 15.26 25.37 7.27
CA GLU A 476 15.50 25.18 8.71
C GLU A 476 16.99 25.31 9.06
N GLY A 477 17.88 24.76 8.22
CA GLY A 477 19.33 24.92 8.40
C GLY A 477 19.80 26.37 8.25
N GLU A 478 19.26 27.15 7.30
CA GLU A 478 19.56 28.58 7.14
C GLU A 478 18.97 29.45 8.28
N ALA A 479 17.90 28.98 8.93
CA ALA A 479 17.23 29.65 10.04
C ALA A 479 17.82 29.26 11.42
N GLU A 480 19.02 28.65 11.46
CA GLU A 480 19.63 28.22 12.72
C GLU A 480 19.68 29.38 13.73
N GLY A 481 19.14 29.16 14.96
CA GLY A 481 19.03 30.17 16.02
C GLY A 481 17.76 31.03 15.98
N ILE A 482 16.87 30.81 15.02
CA ILE A 482 15.52 31.41 15.00
C ILE A 482 14.53 30.38 15.55
N GLU A 483 13.89 30.72 16.69
CA GLU A 483 12.84 29.84 17.23
C GLU A 483 11.51 30.06 16.47
N PRO A 484 10.85 28.99 15.97
CA PRO A 484 9.51 29.12 15.37
C PRO A 484 8.51 29.73 16.33
N ASP A 485 7.54 30.50 15.81
CA ASP A 485 6.42 31.04 16.55
C ASP A 485 5.11 30.49 15.96
N LEU A 486 4.24 29.99 16.84
CA LEU A 486 3.00 29.33 16.42
C LEU A 486 1.83 30.30 16.23
N ASP A 487 2.10 31.58 16.09
CA ASP A 487 1.09 32.62 15.89
C ASP A 487 0.51 32.62 14.46
N VAL A 488 -0.59 31.92 14.27
CA VAL A 488 -1.30 31.82 12.99
C VAL A 488 -1.74 33.21 12.46
N SER A 489 -2.03 34.16 13.34
CA SER A 489 -2.48 35.51 12.90
C SER A 489 -1.39 36.29 12.15
N ALA A 490 -0.13 35.83 12.20
CA ALA A 490 0.97 36.40 11.41
C ALA A 490 1.03 35.79 9.96
N LEU A 491 0.27 34.72 9.68
CA LEU A 491 0.17 34.06 8.38
C LEU A 491 -1.08 34.59 7.64
N SER A 492 -0.97 35.78 7.04
CA SER A 492 -2.10 36.50 6.46
C SER A 492 -2.15 36.47 4.92
N GLY A 493 -1.10 36.00 4.26
CA GLY A 493 -1.03 35.87 2.80
C GLY A 493 -1.78 34.64 2.28
N ASP A 494 -2.32 34.72 1.06
CA ASP A 494 -3.10 33.64 0.44
C ASP A 494 -2.28 32.35 0.34
N ALA A 495 -1.03 32.41 -0.12
CA ALA A 495 -0.13 31.24 -0.22
C ALA A 495 0.19 30.59 1.15
N GLU A 496 0.27 31.38 2.23
CA GLU A 496 0.44 30.88 3.60
C GLU A 496 -0.80 30.12 4.07
N ARG A 497 -1.98 30.68 3.81
CA ARG A 497 -3.27 30.09 4.19
C ARG A 497 -3.58 28.84 3.40
N GLU A 498 -3.34 28.83 2.09
CA GLU A 498 -3.51 27.65 1.24
C GLU A 498 -2.63 26.48 1.68
N LEU A 499 -1.34 26.74 1.98
CA LEU A 499 -0.45 25.71 2.48
C LEU A 499 -0.92 25.17 3.85
N LEU A 500 -1.31 26.06 4.78
CA LEU A 500 -1.80 25.65 6.10
C LEU A 500 -3.10 24.85 6.02
N SER A 501 -4.03 25.24 5.15
CA SER A 501 -5.27 24.50 4.87
C SER A 501 -4.98 23.11 4.31
N THR A 502 -4.02 23.00 3.39
CA THR A 502 -3.61 21.70 2.83
C THR A 502 -2.99 20.81 3.94
N ILE A 503 -2.12 21.36 4.78
CA ILE A 503 -1.56 20.64 5.95
C ILE A 503 -2.68 20.14 6.86
N ALA A 504 -3.68 20.97 7.14
CA ALA A 504 -4.78 20.65 8.04
C ALA A 504 -5.61 19.43 7.58
N ARG A 505 -5.73 19.21 6.27
CA ARG A 505 -6.47 18.09 5.67
C ARG A 505 -5.77 16.74 5.82
N PHE A 506 -4.45 16.70 6.04
CA PHE A 506 -3.67 15.46 6.02
C PHE A 506 -4.23 14.32 6.88
N PRO A 507 -4.60 14.52 8.17
CA PRO A 507 -5.19 13.45 8.97
C PRO A 507 -6.51 12.89 8.39
N GLY A 508 -7.31 13.72 7.73
CA GLY A 508 -8.53 13.30 7.05
C GLY A 508 -8.27 12.47 5.80
N VAL A 509 -7.26 12.87 5.03
CA VAL A 509 -6.81 12.10 3.85
C VAL A 509 -6.30 10.72 4.27
N VAL A 510 -5.55 10.63 5.38
CA VAL A 510 -5.11 9.33 5.94
C VAL A 510 -6.32 8.48 6.34
N GLU A 511 -7.30 9.05 7.04
CA GLU A 511 -8.50 8.32 7.48
C GLU A 511 -9.32 7.78 6.29
N ALA A 512 -9.59 8.63 5.31
CA ALA A 512 -10.35 8.25 4.12
C ALA A 512 -9.61 7.21 3.25
N ALA A 513 -8.31 7.41 3.02
CA ALA A 513 -7.50 6.48 2.25
C ALA A 513 -7.41 5.10 2.93
N ALA A 514 -7.28 5.07 4.27
CA ALA A 514 -7.25 3.82 5.04
C ALA A 514 -8.60 3.09 5.03
N GLY A 515 -9.71 3.81 5.08
CA GLY A 515 -11.05 3.23 5.02
C GLY A 515 -11.31 2.46 3.72
N ASP A 516 -10.74 2.93 2.62
CA ASP A 516 -10.91 2.34 1.28
C ASP A 516 -9.68 1.50 0.83
N HIS A 517 -8.63 1.37 1.64
CA HIS A 517 -7.35 0.74 1.30
C HIS A 517 -6.71 1.33 0.02
N GLU A 518 -6.77 2.66 -0.16
CA GLU A 518 -6.38 3.37 -1.37
C GLU A 518 -5.15 4.27 -1.19
N PRO A 519 -3.91 3.73 -1.10
CA PRO A 519 -2.71 4.54 -0.89
C PRO A 519 -2.45 5.56 -2.02
N HIS A 520 -3.02 5.40 -3.20
CA HIS A 520 -2.91 6.36 -4.29
C HIS A 520 -3.52 7.73 -3.96
N ARG A 521 -4.44 7.82 -3.00
CA ARG A 521 -4.97 9.10 -2.48
C ARG A 521 -3.89 9.89 -1.74
N ILE A 522 -3.03 9.20 -0.98
CA ILE A 522 -1.87 9.83 -0.32
C ILE A 522 -0.91 10.38 -1.38
N ALA A 523 -0.64 9.62 -2.46
CA ALA A 523 0.20 10.11 -3.55
C ALA A 523 -0.41 11.34 -4.26
N THR A 524 -1.71 11.42 -4.39
CA THR A 524 -2.40 12.61 -4.90
C THR A 524 -2.21 13.80 -3.96
N TYR A 525 -2.40 13.59 -2.66
CA TYR A 525 -2.20 14.61 -1.64
C TYR A 525 -0.73 15.11 -1.59
N THR A 526 0.27 14.21 -1.75
CA THR A 526 1.68 14.64 -1.77
C THR A 526 2.00 15.61 -2.90
N ARG A 527 1.34 15.48 -4.04
CA ARG A 527 1.49 16.42 -5.17
C ARG A 527 0.87 17.77 -4.85
N GLU A 528 -0.34 17.76 -4.29
CA GLU A 528 -1.03 18.98 -3.89
C GLU A 528 -0.20 19.78 -2.88
N ILE A 529 0.25 19.16 -1.79
CA ILE A 529 1.06 19.86 -0.79
C ILE A 529 2.40 20.36 -1.36
N ALA A 530 3.00 19.61 -2.30
CA ALA A 530 4.21 20.06 -2.97
C ALA A 530 3.98 21.30 -3.84
N ASP A 531 2.87 21.35 -4.56
CA ASP A 531 2.48 22.50 -5.38
C ASP A 531 2.19 23.73 -4.50
N ARG A 532 1.44 23.57 -3.40
CA ARG A 532 1.15 24.63 -2.43
C ARG A 532 2.43 25.15 -1.74
N PHE A 533 3.31 24.22 -1.33
CA PHE A 533 4.61 24.62 -0.75
C PHE A 533 5.47 25.40 -1.76
N ASN A 534 5.53 24.99 -3.01
CA ASN A 534 6.29 25.69 -4.04
C ASN A 534 5.68 27.09 -4.35
N GLY A 535 4.37 27.26 -4.27
CA GLY A 535 3.68 28.57 -4.29
C GLY A 535 4.14 29.46 -3.12
N PHE A 536 3.99 28.96 -1.90
CA PHE A 536 4.45 29.62 -0.68
C PHE A 536 5.93 30.01 -0.74
N TYR A 537 6.81 29.10 -1.17
CA TYR A 537 8.25 29.36 -1.24
C TYR A 537 8.61 30.51 -2.19
N ARG A 538 7.90 30.67 -3.30
CA ARG A 538 8.13 31.75 -4.28
C ARG A 538 7.63 33.10 -3.78
N GLU A 539 6.51 33.14 -3.05
CA GLU A 539 5.81 34.36 -2.70
C GLU A 539 6.14 34.86 -1.29
N CYS A 540 6.54 33.96 -0.40
CA CYS A 540 6.70 34.24 1.03
C CYS A 540 8.15 34.00 1.48
N PRO A 541 9.05 35.03 1.46
CA PRO A 541 10.39 34.92 2.02
C PRO A 541 10.33 34.47 3.49
N VAL A 542 11.06 33.41 3.86
CA VAL A 542 11.08 32.89 5.25
C VAL A 542 12.22 33.54 6.03
N VAL A 543 13.47 33.18 5.75
CA VAL A 543 14.64 33.66 6.50
C VAL A 543 14.88 35.15 6.33
N SER A 544 14.59 35.70 5.15
CA SER A 544 14.79 37.11 4.79
C SER A 544 13.55 37.99 4.95
N ALA A 545 12.49 37.51 5.63
CA ALA A 545 11.33 38.35 5.95
C ALA A 545 11.71 39.52 6.87
N ASP A 546 11.23 40.73 6.54
CA ASP A 546 11.57 41.96 7.27
C ASP A 546 11.00 41.96 8.71
N ASP A 547 9.76 41.45 8.87
CA ASP A 547 9.10 41.37 10.18
C ASP A 547 9.47 40.05 10.88
N GLU A 548 9.97 40.20 12.14
CA GLU A 548 10.43 39.05 12.93
C GLU A 548 9.28 38.08 13.28
N ARG A 549 8.09 38.58 13.58
CA ARG A 549 6.92 37.78 13.91
C ARG A 549 6.50 36.93 12.71
N THR A 550 6.40 37.55 11.52
CA THR A 550 6.10 36.86 10.26
C THR A 550 7.17 35.81 9.92
N ARG A 551 8.46 36.15 10.07
CA ARG A 551 9.58 35.24 9.86
C ARG A 551 9.46 33.97 10.69
N ARG A 552 9.20 34.11 11.99
CA ARG A 552 9.08 33.01 12.93
C ARG A 552 7.84 32.15 12.68
N ALA A 553 6.70 32.77 12.32
CA ALA A 553 5.48 32.06 11.96
C ALA A 553 5.63 31.26 10.63
N ARG A 554 6.28 31.87 9.62
CA ARG A 554 6.63 31.17 8.37
C ARG A 554 7.57 30.00 8.61
N LEU A 555 8.53 30.12 9.53
CA LEU A 555 9.39 28.99 9.90
C LEU A 555 8.58 27.86 10.53
N ALA A 556 7.62 28.16 11.41
CA ALA A 556 6.70 27.15 11.95
C ALA A 556 5.91 26.43 10.84
N LEU A 557 5.46 27.18 9.84
CA LEU A 557 4.74 26.61 8.67
C LEU A 557 5.66 25.69 7.82
N VAL A 558 6.94 26.06 7.65
CA VAL A 558 7.95 25.21 6.99
C VAL A 558 8.18 23.89 7.73
N VAL A 559 8.31 23.95 9.08
CA VAL A 559 8.44 22.74 9.92
C VAL A 559 7.21 21.85 9.79
N ALA A 560 6.02 22.44 9.82
CA ALA A 560 4.75 21.73 9.64
C ALA A 560 4.68 21.05 8.26
N ALA A 561 5.03 21.75 7.19
CA ALA A 561 5.08 21.21 5.83
C ALA A 561 6.09 20.06 5.71
N ARG A 562 7.28 20.21 6.32
CA ARG A 562 8.32 19.16 6.32
C ARG A 562 7.82 17.87 6.95
N HIS A 563 7.20 17.94 8.14
CA HIS A 563 6.66 16.75 8.80
C HIS A 563 5.53 16.10 7.98
N THR A 564 4.64 16.93 7.44
CA THR A 564 3.52 16.44 6.61
C THR A 564 4.02 15.71 5.36
N VAL A 565 4.97 16.30 4.63
CA VAL A 565 5.55 15.69 3.41
C VAL A 565 6.32 14.42 3.76
N ALA A 566 7.13 14.43 4.84
CA ALA A 566 7.87 13.27 5.28
C ALA A 566 6.94 12.09 5.60
N ASN A 567 5.88 12.33 6.39
CA ASN A 567 4.94 11.29 6.80
C ASN A 567 4.07 10.79 5.64
N ALA A 568 3.68 11.67 4.72
CA ALA A 568 2.96 11.27 3.51
C ALA A 568 3.83 10.40 2.57
N LEU A 569 5.12 10.71 2.44
CA LEU A 569 6.08 9.87 1.71
C LEU A 569 6.33 8.53 2.43
N ASP A 570 6.42 8.53 3.75
CA ASP A 570 6.62 7.33 4.58
C ASP A 570 5.45 6.34 4.43
N ILE A 571 4.21 6.79 4.41
CA ILE A 571 3.03 5.96 4.08
C ILE A 571 3.22 5.25 2.73
N LEU A 572 3.79 5.92 1.74
CA LEU A 572 4.05 5.36 0.42
C LEU A 572 5.33 4.50 0.37
N GLY A 573 6.06 4.38 1.48
CA GLY A 573 7.35 3.72 1.57
C GLY A 573 8.44 4.42 0.75
N VAL A 574 8.34 5.74 0.59
CA VAL A 574 9.29 6.58 -0.13
C VAL A 574 10.12 7.37 0.87
N GLU A 575 11.43 7.17 0.86
CA GLU A 575 12.34 7.91 1.75
C GLU A 575 12.30 9.42 1.46
N ALA A 576 12.29 10.25 2.50
CA ALA A 576 12.33 11.71 2.44
C ALA A 576 13.77 12.22 2.65
N PRO A 577 14.57 12.50 1.59
CA PRO A 577 15.95 12.94 1.73
C PRO A 577 16.04 14.33 2.35
N ARG A 578 17.05 14.56 3.18
CA ARG A 578 17.29 15.87 3.81
C ARG A 578 18.02 16.85 2.89
N SER A 579 18.67 16.34 1.87
CA SER A 579 19.40 17.09 0.84
C SER A 579 19.29 16.37 -0.51
N MET A 580 19.17 17.12 -1.58
CA MET A 580 19.12 16.64 -2.96
C MET A 580 19.90 17.57 -3.89
#